data_1f3efdc96d2bc613d9c7abe945b3ba9d
#
_entry.id   1f3efdc96d2bc613d9c7abe945b3ba9d
#
_cell.length_a   1.000
_cell.length_b   1.000
_cell.length_c   1.000
_cell.angle_alpha   90.00
_cell.angle_beta   90.00
_cell.angle_gamma   90.00
#
_symmetry.space_group_name_H-M   'P 1'
#
loop_
_entity.id
_entity.type
_entity.pdbx_description
1 polymer ?
#
loop_
_entity_poly.entity_id
_entity_poly.type
_entity_poly.pdbx_seq_one_letter_code
_entity_poly.pdbx_strand_id
1 'polypeptide(L)'
;MEMSENNTDSKQSYKFLVSGDSISKGVIFDEGKSKYVILEDNYITLLQSKLNGIIRNTSRFGNTIIKGVRKLKDDVLNDNPDIVLMGYGGNDCDFNWNEVSNNPNVDHKPKTDFDTFENKLKETLNFLKNNKIIPVVMTLPPLNADRYLKWISKNDSLTETNILKYIGSVTKIYWWQEKYSSAVLKIAEETNTKWIDIRGAFLQYPDFTKFICLDGIHPNEIGHKIIADKIINFIKSDYAYLLKDNANSCFNPS
;
A
#
# COMPACT_ATOMS: atom_id res chain seq x y z
N MET A 1 -7.03 -50.29 -9.07
CA MET A 1 -7.47 -49.12 -8.27
C MET A 1 -6.75 -47.91 -8.85
N GLU A 2 -7.36 -47.34 -9.90
CA GLU A 2 -6.78 -46.24 -10.66
C GLU A 2 -6.86 -44.97 -9.82
N MET A 3 -5.70 -44.35 -9.59
CA MET A 3 -5.65 -43.02 -9.01
C MET A 3 -6.10 -42.01 -10.08
N SER A 4 -7.25 -41.39 -9.85
CA SER A 4 -7.73 -40.31 -10.69
C SER A 4 -6.75 -39.13 -10.60
N GLU A 5 -6.04 -38.87 -11.68
CA GLU A 5 -5.32 -37.62 -11.89
C GLU A 5 -6.32 -36.46 -11.81
N ASN A 6 -6.24 -35.69 -10.75
CA ASN A 6 -6.92 -34.40 -10.67
C ASN A 6 -6.32 -33.47 -11.73
N ASN A 7 -6.96 -33.45 -12.87
CA ASN A 7 -6.70 -32.49 -13.93
C ASN A 7 -7.16 -31.11 -13.43
N THR A 8 -6.27 -30.39 -12.75
CA THR A 8 -6.48 -28.96 -12.44
C THR A 8 -6.28 -28.21 -13.76
N ASP A 9 -7.37 -28.04 -14.52
CA ASP A 9 -7.39 -27.09 -15.63
C ASP A 9 -6.88 -25.72 -15.12
N SER A 10 -5.62 -25.42 -15.38
CA SER A 10 -5.03 -24.15 -15.04
C SER A 10 -5.74 -23.08 -15.86
N LYS A 11 -6.40 -22.14 -15.19
CA LYS A 11 -7.07 -21.01 -15.83
C LYS A 11 -6.10 -20.31 -16.77
N GLN A 12 -6.50 -20.10 -18.03
CA GLN A 12 -5.62 -19.51 -19.05
C GLN A 12 -5.21 -18.05 -18.73
N SER A 13 -5.98 -17.31 -17.92
CA SER A 13 -5.69 -15.93 -17.56
C SER A 13 -6.41 -15.56 -16.26
N TYR A 14 -5.74 -14.82 -15.39
CA TYR A 14 -6.24 -14.38 -14.08
C TYR A 14 -6.63 -12.91 -14.09
N LYS A 15 -7.63 -12.54 -13.29
CA LYS A 15 -8.05 -11.17 -13.08
C LYS A 15 -7.54 -10.66 -11.72
N PHE A 16 -6.68 -9.68 -11.76
CA PHE A 16 -6.16 -9.02 -10.58
C PHE A 16 -6.84 -7.67 -10.39
N LEU A 17 -7.31 -7.39 -9.20
CA LEU A 17 -7.80 -6.08 -8.82
C LEU A 17 -6.84 -5.48 -7.79
N VAL A 18 -6.35 -4.26 -8.04
CA VAL A 18 -5.56 -3.51 -7.06
C VAL A 18 -6.40 -2.38 -6.51
N SER A 19 -6.50 -2.34 -5.18
CA SER A 19 -7.28 -1.35 -4.45
C SER A 19 -6.42 -0.72 -3.36
N GLY A 20 -6.24 0.60 -3.42
CA GLY A 20 -5.35 1.31 -2.51
C GLY A 20 -5.39 2.83 -2.71
N ASP A 21 -4.33 3.45 -2.30
CA ASP A 21 -4.14 4.90 -2.30
C ASP A 21 -3.21 5.40 -3.44
N SER A 22 -2.52 6.53 -3.20
CA SER A 22 -1.58 7.12 -4.15
C SER A 22 -0.39 6.24 -4.47
N ILE A 23 0.12 5.47 -3.50
CA ILE A 23 1.24 4.55 -3.72
C ILE A 23 0.84 3.46 -4.69
N SER A 24 -0.33 2.84 -4.48
CA SER A 24 -0.88 1.84 -5.38
C SER A 24 -1.32 2.43 -6.72
N LYS A 25 -1.60 3.73 -6.78
CA LYS A 25 -1.84 4.46 -8.04
C LYS A 25 -0.56 4.67 -8.86
N GLY A 26 0.61 4.52 -8.24
CA GLY A 26 1.91 4.77 -8.86
C GLY A 26 2.35 6.24 -8.79
N VAL A 27 1.88 6.99 -7.80
CA VAL A 27 2.21 8.42 -7.65
C VAL A 27 3.60 8.59 -7.06
N ILE A 28 4.38 9.49 -7.67
CA ILE A 28 5.64 10.02 -7.16
C ILE A 28 5.59 11.55 -7.11
N PHE A 29 6.45 12.18 -6.31
CA PHE A 29 6.71 13.61 -6.41
C PHE A 29 7.87 13.85 -7.36
N ASP A 30 7.60 14.47 -8.52
CA ASP A 30 8.59 14.85 -9.53
C ASP A 30 9.19 16.22 -9.13
N GLU A 31 10.43 16.22 -8.67
CA GLU A 31 11.13 17.43 -8.23
C GLU A 31 11.36 18.42 -9.37
N GLY A 32 11.64 17.92 -10.58
CA GLY A 32 11.86 18.77 -11.76
C GLY A 32 10.59 19.53 -12.19
N LYS A 33 9.43 18.92 -11.99
CA LYS A 33 8.12 19.54 -12.30
C LYS A 33 7.45 20.16 -11.07
N SER A 34 8.02 19.96 -9.86
CA SER A 34 7.45 20.39 -8.58
C SER A 34 5.98 19.98 -8.41
N LYS A 35 5.63 18.76 -8.82
CA LYS A 35 4.26 18.23 -8.73
C LYS A 35 4.21 16.71 -8.63
N TYR A 36 3.07 16.20 -8.17
CA TYR A 36 2.77 14.79 -8.24
C TYR A 36 2.47 14.34 -9.66
N VAL A 37 3.07 13.22 -10.05
CA VAL A 37 2.86 12.56 -11.33
C VAL A 37 2.65 11.06 -11.11
N ILE A 38 2.06 10.37 -12.09
CA ILE A 38 2.02 8.91 -12.11
C ILE A 38 3.29 8.46 -12.83
N LEU A 39 4.10 7.65 -12.14
CA LEU A 39 5.29 7.03 -12.70
C LEU A 39 4.85 6.02 -13.78
N GLU A 40 5.46 6.06 -14.95
CA GLU A 40 5.16 5.13 -16.04
C GLU A 40 5.51 3.70 -15.63
N ASP A 41 6.75 3.48 -15.17
CA ASP A 41 7.24 2.19 -14.67
C ASP A 41 6.97 2.01 -13.16
N ASN A 42 5.74 2.32 -12.71
CA ASN A 42 5.35 2.04 -11.33
C ASN A 42 5.21 0.53 -11.07
N TYR A 43 5.11 0.13 -9.81
CA TYR A 43 5.10 -1.29 -9.45
C TYR A 43 3.95 -2.08 -10.09
N ILE A 44 2.81 -1.46 -10.38
CA ILE A 44 1.69 -2.14 -11.07
C ILE A 44 2.04 -2.46 -12.53
N THR A 45 2.66 -1.50 -13.24
CA THR A 45 3.12 -1.71 -14.62
C THR A 45 4.18 -2.80 -14.68
N LEU A 46 5.12 -2.79 -13.72
CA LEU A 46 6.13 -3.84 -13.59
C LEU A 46 5.51 -5.22 -13.32
N LEU A 47 4.51 -5.31 -12.42
CA LEU A 47 3.78 -6.55 -12.17
C LEU A 47 3.01 -7.03 -13.40
N GLN A 48 2.33 -6.14 -14.14
CA GLN A 48 1.57 -6.49 -15.33
C GLN A 48 2.45 -7.19 -16.37
N SER A 49 3.71 -6.81 -16.47
CA SER A 49 4.66 -7.44 -17.39
C SER A 49 5.00 -8.91 -17.03
N LYS A 50 4.88 -9.28 -15.77
CA LYS A 50 5.27 -10.59 -15.20
C LYS A 50 4.10 -11.54 -14.96
N LEU A 51 2.89 -11.00 -14.73
CA LEU A 51 1.73 -11.82 -14.36
C LEU A 51 0.99 -12.38 -15.56
N ASN A 52 0.53 -13.62 -15.41
CA ASN A 52 -0.36 -14.29 -16.37
C ASN A 52 -1.81 -13.82 -16.12
N GLY A 53 -2.16 -12.65 -16.64
CA GLY A 53 -3.47 -12.07 -16.44
C GLY A 53 -3.51 -10.57 -16.65
N ILE A 54 -4.61 -9.97 -16.25
CA ILE A 54 -4.86 -8.54 -16.41
C ILE A 54 -5.01 -7.91 -15.02
N ILE A 55 -4.25 -6.84 -14.78
CA ILE A 55 -4.37 -6.02 -13.57
C ILE A 55 -5.29 -4.84 -13.85
N ARG A 56 -6.41 -4.77 -13.12
CA ARG A 56 -7.19 -3.55 -13.01
C ARG A 56 -6.81 -2.80 -11.75
N ASN A 57 -6.30 -1.60 -11.90
CA ASN A 57 -5.93 -0.74 -10.77
C ASN A 57 -7.02 0.30 -10.51
N THR A 58 -7.72 0.20 -9.39
CA THR A 58 -8.78 1.13 -8.96
C THR A 58 -8.33 2.07 -7.85
N SER A 59 -7.04 2.07 -7.52
CA SER A 59 -6.44 2.93 -6.50
C SER A 59 -6.56 4.41 -6.85
N ARG A 60 -6.69 5.26 -5.82
CA ARG A 60 -6.87 6.71 -6.01
C ARG A 60 -5.99 7.50 -5.04
N PHE A 61 -5.51 8.64 -5.50
CA PHE A 61 -4.79 9.60 -4.66
C PHE A 61 -5.65 10.00 -3.44
N GLY A 62 -5.06 9.97 -2.24
CA GLY A 62 -5.74 10.36 -1.01
C GLY A 62 -6.84 9.41 -0.51
N ASN A 63 -6.93 8.19 -1.06
CA ASN A 63 -7.89 7.20 -0.59
C ASN A 63 -7.58 6.74 0.83
N THR A 64 -8.62 6.70 1.65
CA THR A 64 -8.67 5.94 2.91
C THR A 64 -9.37 4.61 2.68
N ILE A 65 -9.25 3.69 3.63
CA ILE A 65 -9.94 2.39 3.56
C ILE A 65 -11.46 2.56 3.41
N ILE A 66 -12.06 3.53 4.11
CA ILE A 66 -13.51 3.80 4.05
C ILE A 66 -13.95 4.15 2.63
N LYS A 67 -13.21 5.05 1.97
CA LYS A 67 -13.52 5.50 0.60
C LYS A 67 -13.27 4.39 -0.41
N GLY A 68 -12.14 3.68 -0.25
CA GLY A 68 -11.73 2.63 -1.17
C GLY A 68 -12.63 1.40 -1.14
N VAL A 69 -12.99 0.92 0.06
CA VAL A 69 -13.81 -0.28 0.23
C VAL A 69 -15.22 -0.12 -0.32
N ARG A 70 -15.82 1.07 -0.21
CA ARG A 70 -17.16 1.30 -0.80
C ARG A 70 -17.14 1.03 -2.30
N LYS A 71 -16.10 1.54 -3.00
CA LYS A 71 -15.94 1.29 -4.43
C LYS A 71 -15.49 -0.15 -4.73
N LEU A 72 -14.66 -0.74 -3.88
CA LEU A 72 -14.16 -2.10 -4.06
C LEU A 72 -15.30 -3.12 -4.15
N LYS A 73 -16.37 -2.96 -3.37
CA LYS A 73 -17.52 -3.86 -3.42
C LYS A 73 -18.19 -3.85 -4.79
N ASP A 74 -18.38 -2.67 -5.37
CA ASP A 74 -18.94 -2.52 -6.72
C ASP A 74 -17.98 -3.09 -7.78
N ASP A 75 -16.69 -2.81 -7.68
CA ASP A 75 -15.66 -3.31 -8.58
C ASP A 75 -15.60 -4.85 -8.55
N VAL A 76 -15.69 -5.46 -7.36
CA VAL A 76 -15.71 -6.93 -7.18
C VAL A 76 -16.94 -7.56 -7.86
N LEU A 77 -18.11 -6.97 -7.67
CA LEU A 77 -19.35 -7.48 -8.27
C LEU A 77 -19.35 -7.39 -9.80
N ASN A 78 -18.75 -6.34 -10.34
CA ASN A 78 -18.69 -6.10 -11.79
C ASN A 78 -17.60 -6.92 -12.50
N ASP A 79 -16.43 -7.07 -11.88
CA ASP A 79 -15.26 -7.66 -12.53
C ASP A 79 -15.04 -9.13 -12.19
N ASN A 80 -15.58 -9.57 -11.05
CA ASN A 80 -15.34 -10.89 -10.49
C ASN A 80 -13.83 -11.27 -10.54
N PRO A 81 -12.98 -10.52 -9.80
CA PRO A 81 -11.53 -10.78 -9.82
C PRO A 81 -11.20 -12.08 -9.10
N ASP A 82 -10.09 -12.72 -9.48
CA ASP A 82 -9.57 -13.88 -8.78
C ASP A 82 -8.82 -13.47 -7.51
N ILE A 83 -8.11 -12.35 -7.59
CA ILE A 83 -7.23 -11.85 -6.52
C ILE A 83 -7.42 -10.34 -6.36
N VAL A 84 -7.47 -9.91 -5.10
CA VAL A 84 -7.46 -8.49 -4.74
C VAL A 84 -6.22 -8.18 -3.91
N LEU A 85 -5.36 -7.31 -4.44
CA LEU A 85 -4.22 -6.76 -3.72
C LEU A 85 -4.62 -5.43 -3.08
N MET A 86 -4.47 -5.31 -1.76
CA MET A 86 -4.90 -4.14 -1.00
C MET A 86 -3.73 -3.42 -0.33
N GLY A 87 -3.69 -2.08 -0.47
CA GLY A 87 -2.70 -1.20 0.18
C GLY A 87 -3.39 0.04 0.76
N TYR A 88 -3.77 -0.01 2.04
CA TYR A 88 -4.39 1.07 2.80
C TYR A 88 -3.71 1.28 4.14
N GLY A 89 -3.85 2.46 4.70
CA GLY A 89 -3.36 2.82 6.02
C GLY A 89 -2.59 4.14 6.04
N GLY A 90 -1.85 4.48 4.98
CA GLY A 90 -1.06 5.71 4.91
C GLY A 90 -1.90 6.97 5.00
N ASN A 91 -3.00 7.04 4.24
CA ASN A 91 -3.94 8.16 4.35
C ASN A 91 -4.86 8.02 5.56
N ASP A 92 -5.11 6.80 6.03
CA ASP A 92 -5.98 6.56 7.17
C ASP A 92 -5.39 7.12 8.46
N CYS A 93 -4.09 6.89 8.68
CA CYS A 93 -3.37 7.38 9.85
C CYS A 93 -3.08 8.89 9.81
N ASP A 94 -3.24 9.53 8.65
CA ASP A 94 -2.88 10.93 8.46
C ASP A 94 -3.90 11.89 9.05
N PHE A 95 -3.45 13.09 9.42
CA PHE A 95 -4.28 14.14 10.02
C PHE A 95 -4.58 15.28 9.03
N ASN A 96 -5.50 16.16 9.40
CA ASN A 96 -5.64 17.47 8.78
C ASN A 96 -4.59 18.42 9.39
N TRP A 97 -3.39 18.42 8.83
CA TRP A 97 -2.27 19.18 9.39
C TRP A 97 -2.47 20.70 9.43
N ASN A 98 -3.28 21.25 8.53
CA ASN A 98 -3.67 22.67 8.61
C ASN A 98 -4.51 22.94 9.85
N GLU A 99 -5.42 22.03 10.19
CA GLU A 99 -6.26 22.16 11.38
C GLU A 99 -5.43 21.97 12.65
N VAL A 100 -4.53 20.97 12.66
CA VAL A 100 -3.57 20.72 13.75
C VAL A 100 -2.71 21.96 14.00
N SER A 101 -2.13 22.55 12.96
CA SER A 101 -1.25 23.71 13.10
C SER A 101 -1.99 24.97 13.58
N ASN A 102 -3.25 25.13 13.19
CA ASN A 102 -4.08 26.26 13.65
C ASN A 102 -4.57 26.09 15.08
N ASN A 103 -4.72 24.87 15.58
CA ASN A 103 -5.27 24.57 16.91
C ASN A 103 -4.45 23.48 17.63
N PRO A 104 -3.16 23.70 17.93
CA PRO A 104 -2.26 22.64 18.43
C PRO A 104 -2.54 22.20 19.87
N ASN A 105 -3.49 22.83 20.57
CA ASN A 105 -3.82 22.54 21.97
C ASN A 105 -5.10 21.69 22.14
N VAL A 106 -5.75 21.28 21.05
CA VAL A 106 -6.96 20.45 21.09
C VAL A 106 -6.66 19.08 20.50
N ASP A 107 -7.47 18.09 20.85
CA ASP A 107 -7.34 16.75 20.29
C ASP A 107 -7.80 16.73 18.83
N HIS A 108 -7.00 16.10 17.98
CA HIS A 108 -7.31 15.87 16.58
C HIS A 108 -7.45 14.37 16.31
N LYS A 109 -8.34 14.02 15.38
CA LYS A 109 -8.51 12.64 14.93
C LYS A 109 -7.80 12.44 13.61
N PRO A 110 -7.24 11.25 13.36
CA PRO A 110 -6.77 10.87 12.03
C PRO A 110 -7.95 10.80 11.06
N LYS A 111 -7.67 10.76 9.76
CA LYS A 111 -8.71 10.68 8.71
C LYS A 111 -9.60 9.44 8.84
N THR A 112 -9.06 8.36 9.37
CA THR A 112 -9.81 7.16 9.81
C THR A 112 -9.28 6.77 11.18
N ASP A 113 -10.11 6.78 12.21
CA ASP A 113 -9.68 6.33 13.53
C ASP A 113 -9.25 4.85 13.52
N PHE A 114 -8.39 4.50 14.47
CA PHE A 114 -7.69 3.21 14.45
C PHE A 114 -8.66 2.01 14.51
N ASP A 115 -9.65 2.07 15.38
CA ASP A 115 -10.61 0.97 15.56
C ASP A 115 -11.49 0.82 14.30
N THR A 116 -11.90 1.93 13.70
CA THR A 116 -12.63 1.93 12.43
C THR A 116 -11.77 1.34 11.29
N PHE A 117 -10.47 1.66 11.25
CA PHE A 117 -9.54 1.09 10.27
C PHE A 117 -9.45 -0.44 10.40
N GLU A 118 -9.19 -0.96 11.63
CA GLU A 118 -9.10 -2.40 11.89
C GLU A 118 -10.41 -3.11 11.50
N ASN A 119 -11.55 -2.58 11.93
CA ASN A 119 -12.86 -3.18 11.65
C ASN A 119 -13.15 -3.20 10.16
N LYS A 120 -12.89 -2.09 9.43
CA LYS A 120 -13.12 -2.02 7.98
C LYS A 120 -12.21 -2.96 7.20
N LEU A 121 -10.95 -3.09 7.60
CA LEU A 121 -10.04 -4.04 6.99
C LEU A 121 -10.55 -5.48 7.19
N LYS A 122 -10.88 -5.86 8.41
CA LYS A 122 -11.40 -7.19 8.75
C LYS A 122 -12.70 -7.52 8.00
N GLU A 123 -13.67 -6.60 7.98
CA GLU A 123 -14.92 -6.74 7.23
C GLU A 123 -14.65 -6.96 5.73
N THR A 124 -13.70 -6.22 5.17
CA THR A 124 -13.37 -6.29 3.75
C THR A 124 -12.72 -7.62 3.38
N LEU A 125 -11.76 -8.08 4.19
CA LEU A 125 -11.10 -9.36 3.94
C LEU A 125 -12.10 -10.53 4.01
N ASN A 126 -13.00 -10.51 4.99
CA ASN A 126 -14.06 -11.52 5.11
C ASN A 126 -15.05 -11.44 3.92
N PHE A 127 -15.42 -10.24 3.48
CA PHE A 127 -16.27 -10.05 2.29
C PHE A 127 -15.62 -10.68 1.05
N LEU A 128 -14.34 -10.43 0.78
CA LEU A 128 -13.63 -11.00 -0.36
C LEU A 128 -13.60 -12.53 -0.31
N LYS A 129 -13.26 -13.10 0.85
CA LYS A 129 -13.23 -14.56 1.03
C LYS A 129 -14.61 -15.21 0.84
N ASN A 130 -15.66 -14.60 1.38
CA ASN A 130 -17.03 -15.09 1.22
C ASN A 130 -17.48 -15.08 -0.26
N ASN A 131 -16.87 -14.22 -1.08
CA ASN A 131 -17.08 -14.20 -2.53
C ASN A 131 -16.04 -15.05 -3.31
N LYS A 132 -15.28 -15.92 -2.63
CA LYS A 132 -14.27 -16.83 -3.21
C LYS A 132 -13.12 -16.09 -3.92
N ILE A 133 -12.84 -14.87 -3.50
CA ILE A 133 -11.75 -14.04 -4.01
C ILE A 133 -10.58 -14.15 -3.04
N ILE A 134 -9.36 -14.27 -3.55
CA ILE A 134 -8.14 -14.31 -2.75
C ILE A 134 -7.75 -12.88 -2.35
N PRO A 135 -7.90 -12.47 -1.07
CA PRO A 135 -7.38 -11.20 -0.63
C PRO A 135 -5.89 -11.33 -0.29
N VAL A 136 -5.11 -10.32 -0.68
CA VAL A 136 -3.71 -10.15 -0.27
C VAL A 136 -3.54 -8.72 0.20
N VAL A 137 -3.00 -8.52 1.39
CA VAL A 137 -2.74 -7.17 1.93
C VAL A 137 -1.25 -6.86 1.95
N MET A 138 -0.91 -5.58 1.91
CA MET A 138 0.47 -5.10 1.98
C MET A 138 0.67 -4.26 3.23
N THR A 139 1.81 -4.44 3.93
CA THR A 139 2.24 -3.48 4.94
C THR A 139 2.57 -2.14 4.30
N LEU A 140 2.56 -1.06 5.09
CA LEU A 140 2.89 0.27 4.58
C LEU A 140 4.40 0.38 4.34
N PRO A 141 4.86 0.96 3.22
CA PRO A 141 6.25 1.39 3.11
C PRO A 141 6.63 2.30 4.28
N PRO A 142 7.88 2.31 4.76
CA PRO A 142 8.30 3.27 5.78
C PRO A 142 8.25 4.69 5.23
N LEU A 143 8.09 5.67 6.10
CA LEU A 143 8.16 7.09 5.74
C LEU A 143 9.40 7.75 6.35
N ASN A 144 9.85 8.87 5.75
CA ASN A 144 10.83 9.75 6.36
C ASN A 144 10.11 10.87 7.11
N ALA A 145 10.04 10.75 8.44
CA ALA A 145 9.27 11.66 9.28
C ALA A 145 9.77 13.12 9.23
N ASP A 146 11.07 13.34 9.12
CA ASP A 146 11.65 14.68 9.03
C ASP A 146 11.29 15.38 7.72
N ARG A 147 11.39 14.67 6.58
CA ARG A 147 10.94 15.20 5.29
C ARG A 147 9.44 15.46 5.29
N TYR A 148 8.67 14.52 5.84
CA TYR A 148 7.21 14.68 5.89
C TYR A 148 6.80 15.86 6.76
N LEU A 149 7.42 16.06 7.92
CA LEU A 149 7.16 17.24 8.75
C LEU A 149 7.40 18.56 7.99
N LYS A 150 8.55 18.67 7.30
CA LYS A 150 8.85 19.83 6.45
C LYS A 150 7.85 20.01 5.33
N TRP A 151 7.40 18.90 4.75
CA TRP A 151 6.41 18.90 3.68
C TRP A 151 5.05 19.43 4.13
N ILE A 152 4.51 18.90 5.23
CA ILE A 152 3.21 19.32 5.77
C ILE A 152 3.23 20.71 6.38
N SER A 153 4.38 21.16 6.91
CA SER A 153 4.57 22.53 7.38
C SER A 153 4.86 23.53 6.25
N LYS A 154 5.06 23.05 5.00
CA LYS A 154 5.44 23.89 3.84
C LYS A 154 6.73 24.69 4.09
N ASN A 155 7.65 24.13 4.88
CA ASN A 155 8.86 24.80 5.37
C ASN A 155 8.60 26.10 6.16
N ASP A 156 7.38 26.31 6.67
CA ASP A 156 7.04 27.42 7.55
C ASP A 156 7.33 27.06 9.01
N SER A 157 8.20 27.82 9.66
CA SER A 157 8.70 27.53 11.02
C SER A 157 7.62 27.61 12.09
N LEU A 158 6.61 28.49 11.94
CA LEU A 158 5.51 28.60 12.89
C LEU A 158 4.57 27.38 12.77
N THR A 159 4.23 26.99 11.57
CA THR A 159 3.43 25.80 11.28
C THR A 159 4.13 24.54 11.81
N GLU A 160 5.44 24.40 11.56
CA GLU A 160 6.24 23.28 12.08
C GLU A 160 6.25 23.23 13.60
N THR A 161 6.48 24.38 14.26
CA THR A 161 6.44 24.51 15.72
C THR A 161 5.07 24.09 16.29
N ASN A 162 3.98 24.52 15.68
CA ASN A 162 2.63 24.19 16.13
C ASN A 162 2.32 22.69 15.92
N ILE A 163 2.73 22.10 14.80
CA ILE A 163 2.60 20.66 14.59
C ILE A 163 3.40 19.90 15.66
N LEU A 164 4.67 20.27 15.90
CA LEU A 164 5.51 19.64 16.93
C LEU A 164 4.92 19.81 18.33
N LYS A 165 4.31 20.95 18.63
CA LYS A 165 3.60 21.15 19.90
C LYS A 165 2.48 20.14 20.09
N TYR A 166 1.72 19.82 19.07
CA TYR A 166 0.66 18.82 19.12
C TYR A 166 1.21 17.39 19.23
N ILE A 167 2.14 17.01 18.36
CA ILE A 167 2.64 15.64 18.33
C ILE A 167 3.73 15.36 19.38
N GLY A 168 4.40 16.37 19.90
CA GLY A 168 5.47 16.28 20.89
C GLY A 168 6.85 15.93 20.32
N SER A 169 6.95 15.09 19.29
CA SER A 169 8.18 14.67 18.64
C SER A 169 7.92 14.27 17.20
N VAL A 170 8.86 14.58 16.30
CA VAL A 170 8.82 14.13 14.89
C VAL A 170 8.75 12.61 14.76
N THR A 171 9.41 11.89 15.65
CA THR A 171 9.39 10.41 15.70
C THR A 171 7.98 9.85 15.82
N LYS A 172 7.06 10.61 16.43
CA LYS A 172 5.66 10.19 16.60
C LYS A 172 4.92 10.04 15.26
N ILE A 173 5.32 10.78 14.23
CA ILE A 173 4.80 10.62 12.86
C ILE A 173 5.08 9.19 12.37
N TYR A 174 6.32 8.70 12.57
CA TYR A 174 6.71 7.35 12.19
C TYR A 174 5.97 6.30 13.02
N TRP A 175 5.91 6.43 14.35
CA TRP A 175 5.19 5.47 15.21
C TRP A 175 3.72 5.36 14.87
N TRP A 176 3.11 6.51 14.56
CA TRP A 176 1.69 6.55 14.26
C TRP A 176 1.38 5.80 12.96
N GLN A 177 2.20 5.98 11.93
CA GLN A 177 2.08 5.21 10.70
C GLN A 177 2.39 3.72 10.94
N GLU A 178 3.41 3.41 11.78
CA GLU A 178 3.76 2.05 12.17
C GLU A 178 2.60 1.32 12.85
N LYS A 179 1.84 2.02 13.69
CA LYS A 179 0.65 1.48 14.35
C LYS A 179 -0.36 0.93 13.34
N TYR A 180 -0.64 1.68 12.26
CA TYR A 180 -1.54 1.22 11.19
C TYR A 180 -0.93 0.11 10.34
N SER A 181 0.37 0.17 10.08
CA SER A 181 1.08 -0.91 9.40
C SER A 181 1.03 -2.23 10.17
N SER A 182 1.24 -2.18 11.49
CA SER A 182 1.13 -3.35 12.37
C SER A 182 -0.29 -3.88 12.47
N ALA A 183 -1.31 -3.01 12.41
CA ALA A 183 -2.71 -3.43 12.36
C ALA A 183 -3.02 -4.23 11.10
N VAL A 184 -2.41 -3.90 9.95
CA VAL A 184 -2.57 -4.69 8.72
C VAL A 184 -2.11 -6.13 8.95
N LEU A 185 -0.94 -6.33 9.59
CA LEU A 185 -0.42 -7.66 9.92
C LEU A 185 -1.34 -8.40 10.89
N LYS A 186 -1.70 -7.76 11.99
CA LYS A 186 -2.59 -8.34 13.01
C LYS A 186 -3.89 -8.83 12.39
N ILE A 187 -4.55 -8.00 11.59
CA ILE A 187 -5.84 -8.36 10.97
C ILE A 187 -5.67 -9.43 9.89
N ALA A 188 -4.55 -9.41 9.15
CA ALA A 188 -4.24 -10.48 8.21
C ALA A 188 -4.10 -11.84 8.91
N GLU A 189 -3.38 -11.90 10.04
CA GLU A 189 -3.23 -13.09 10.86
C GLU A 189 -4.57 -13.54 11.45
N GLU A 190 -5.33 -12.66 12.10
CA GLU A 190 -6.65 -12.95 12.67
C GLU A 190 -7.63 -13.50 11.64
N THR A 191 -7.53 -13.03 10.41
CA THR A 191 -8.41 -13.48 9.31
C THR A 191 -7.82 -14.58 8.47
N ASN A 192 -6.62 -15.10 8.78
CA ASN A 192 -5.89 -16.05 7.94
C ASN A 192 -5.78 -15.56 6.48
N THR A 193 -5.42 -14.30 6.31
CA THR A 193 -5.21 -13.65 5.00
C THR A 193 -3.72 -13.55 4.70
N LYS A 194 -3.32 -13.84 3.47
CA LYS A 194 -1.93 -13.65 3.03
C LYS A 194 -1.57 -12.16 3.02
N TRP A 195 -0.33 -11.86 3.39
CA TRP A 195 0.18 -10.49 3.42
C TRP A 195 1.60 -10.40 2.86
N ILE A 196 1.98 -9.21 2.42
CA ILE A 196 3.29 -8.92 1.84
C ILE A 196 3.98 -7.86 2.69
N ASP A 197 5.15 -8.18 3.21
CA ASP A 197 5.97 -7.27 4.02
C ASP A 197 6.70 -6.25 3.14
N ILE A 198 5.98 -5.21 2.72
CA ILE A 198 6.58 -4.11 1.97
C ILE A 198 7.50 -3.28 2.87
N ARG A 199 7.12 -3.06 4.15
CA ARG A 199 7.97 -2.31 5.10
C ARG A 199 9.32 -2.97 5.26
N GLY A 200 9.36 -4.27 5.53
CA GLY A 200 10.60 -5.03 5.67
C GLY A 200 11.44 -5.01 4.40
N ALA A 201 10.81 -4.97 3.22
CA ALA A 201 11.54 -4.86 1.96
C ALA A 201 12.35 -3.56 1.84
N PHE A 202 11.89 -2.46 2.44
CA PHE A 202 12.66 -1.20 2.50
C PHE A 202 13.68 -1.20 3.65
N LEU A 203 13.27 -1.69 4.83
CA LEU A 203 14.10 -1.63 6.05
C LEU A 203 15.33 -2.55 6.01
N GLN A 204 15.41 -3.49 5.07
CA GLN A 204 16.62 -4.29 4.87
C GLN A 204 17.82 -3.46 4.34
N TYR A 205 17.58 -2.28 3.78
CA TYR A 205 18.64 -1.40 3.30
C TYR A 205 19.17 -0.51 4.43
N PRO A 206 20.49 -0.20 4.44
CA PRO A 206 21.07 0.67 5.47
C PRO A 206 20.44 2.05 5.55
N ASP A 207 19.94 2.56 4.44
CA ASP A 207 19.26 3.86 4.35
C ASP A 207 18.11 3.79 3.35
N PHE A 208 16.93 3.43 3.84
CA PHE A 208 15.72 3.35 3.04
C PHE A 208 15.23 4.72 2.54
N THR A 209 15.69 5.82 3.16
CA THR A 209 15.21 7.16 2.81
C THR A 209 15.60 7.58 1.39
N LYS A 210 16.58 6.92 0.80
CA LYS A 210 16.98 7.07 -0.61
C LYS A 210 15.92 6.60 -1.59
N PHE A 211 14.96 5.80 -1.15
CA PHE A 211 13.88 5.23 -1.96
C PHE A 211 12.54 5.93 -1.76
N ILE A 212 12.55 7.02 -0.98
CA ILE A 212 11.39 7.85 -0.67
C ILE A 212 11.56 9.23 -1.31
N CYS A 213 10.52 9.76 -1.92
CA CYS A 213 10.47 11.10 -2.51
C CYS A 213 10.72 12.21 -1.48
N LEU A 214 10.89 13.43 -1.97
CA LEU A 214 11.12 14.62 -1.14
C LEU A 214 9.99 14.89 -0.15
N ASP A 215 8.76 14.49 -0.47
CA ASP A 215 7.60 14.62 0.43
C ASP A 215 7.65 13.70 1.67
N GLY A 216 8.58 12.76 1.71
CA GLY A 216 8.81 11.87 2.84
C GLY A 216 7.89 10.64 2.92
N ILE A 217 6.90 10.49 2.02
CA ILE A 217 5.89 9.43 2.10
C ILE A 217 5.75 8.57 0.84
N HIS A 218 5.94 9.12 -0.35
CA HIS A 218 5.81 8.34 -1.57
C HIS A 218 7.13 7.64 -1.92
N PRO A 219 7.11 6.33 -2.21
CA PRO A 219 8.24 5.66 -2.83
C PRO A 219 8.60 6.34 -4.15
N ASN A 220 9.90 6.53 -4.41
CA ASN A 220 10.38 7.02 -5.70
C ASN A 220 10.45 5.86 -6.73
N GLU A 221 11.05 6.09 -7.88
CA GLU A 221 11.19 5.08 -8.95
C GLU A 221 11.84 3.78 -8.44
N ILE A 222 12.94 3.89 -7.65
CA ILE A 222 13.60 2.71 -7.08
C ILE A 222 12.72 2.07 -6.02
N GLY A 223 12.03 2.86 -5.19
CA GLY A 223 11.06 2.38 -4.23
C GLY A 223 9.94 1.57 -4.88
N HIS A 224 9.44 1.99 -6.05
CA HIS A 224 8.46 1.21 -6.82
C HIS A 224 9.03 -0.12 -7.33
N LYS A 225 10.30 -0.18 -7.72
CA LYS A 225 10.96 -1.44 -8.10
C LYS A 225 11.08 -2.38 -6.90
N ILE A 226 11.46 -1.87 -5.72
CA ILE A 226 11.50 -2.67 -4.46
C ILE A 226 10.13 -3.27 -4.15
N ILE A 227 9.05 -2.50 -4.28
CA ILE A 227 7.69 -3.00 -4.08
C ILE A 227 7.36 -4.11 -5.09
N ALA A 228 7.64 -3.89 -6.38
CA ALA A 228 7.39 -4.87 -7.43
C ALA A 228 8.12 -6.19 -7.17
N ASP A 229 9.41 -6.14 -6.85
CA ASP A 229 10.23 -7.32 -6.57
C ASP A 229 9.71 -8.09 -5.35
N LYS A 230 9.33 -7.38 -4.29
CA LYS A 230 8.76 -8.04 -3.10
C LYS A 230 7.47 -8.77 -3.42
N ILE A 231 6.57 -8.16 -4.21
CA ILE A 231 5.32 -8.79 -4.63
C ILE A 231 5.59 -9.99 -5.55
N ILE A 232 6.51 -9.87 -6.51
CA ILE A 232 6.88 -10.97 -7.43
C ILE A 232 7.44 -12.15 -6.63
N ASN A 233 8.32 -11.90 -5.65
CA ASN A 233 8.90 -12.95 -4.82
C ASN A 233 7.83 -13.64 -3.96
N PHE A 234 6.88 -12.90 -3.41
CA PHE A 234 5.73 -13.46 -2.72
C PHE A 234 4.88 -14.34 -3.66
N ILE A 235 4.60 -13.88 -4.88
CA ILE A 235 3.83 -14.65 -5.86
C ILE A 235 4.59 -15.91 -6.27
N LYS A 236 5.91 -15.85 -6.46
CA LYS A 236 6.74 -17.03 -6.74
C LYS A 236 6.64 -18.10 -5.65
N SER A 237 6.60 -17.67 -4.39
CA SER A 237 6.51 -18.58 -3.22
C SER A 237 5.12 -19.20 -3.06
N ASP A 238 4.09 -18.38 -3.13
CA ASP A 238 2.75 -18.77 -2.70
C ASP A 238 1.76 -19.04 -3.86
N TYR A 239 2.04 -18.48 -5.06
CA TYR A 239 1.11 -18.49 -6.21
C TYR A 239 1.86 -18.54 -7.55
N ALA A 240 2.88 -19.40 -7.68
CA ALA A 240 3.75 -19.46 -8.87
C ALA A 240 2.99 -19.58 -10.19
N TYR A 241 1.85 -20.26 -10.20
CA TYR A 241 0.97 -20.42 -11.37
C TYR A 241 0.40 -19.10 -11.92
N LEU A 242 0.50 -18.00 -11.16
CA LEU A 242 0.06 -16.66 -11.60
C LEU A 242 1.13 -15.94 -12.45
N LEU A 243 2.35 -16.46 -12.52
CA LEU A 243 3.43 -15.86 -13.31
C LEU A 243 3.43 -16.41 -14.73
N LYS A 244 3.90 -15.59 -15.67
CA LYS A 244 4.22 -16.04 -17.03
C LYS A 244 5.41 -16.97 -16.99
N ASP A 245 5.46 -17.98 -17.86
CA ASP A 245 6.49 -19.03 -17.89
C ASP A 245 7.95 -18.50 -17.94
N ASN A 246 8.16 -17.29 -18.44
CA ASN A 246 9.48 -16.65 -18.58
C ASN A 246 9.78 -15.57 -17.50
N ALA A 247 9.03 -15.52 -16.39
CA ALA A 247 9.13 -14.46 -15.39
C ALA A 247 10.29 -14.60 -14.37
N ASN A 248 11.33 -15.40 -14.66
CA ASN A 248 12.40 -15.75 -13.72
C ASN A 248 13.49 -14.67 -13.48
N SER A 249 13.47 -13.53 -14.17
CA SER A 249 14.44 -12.45 -13.94
C SER A 249 13.92 -11.45 -12.89
N CYS A 250 14.57 -11.39 -11.74
CA CYS A 250 14.40 -10.29 -10.77
C CYS A 250 15.02 -9.01 -11.33
N PHE A 251 14.43 -7.84 -11.03
CA PHE A 251 15.08 -6.56 -11.27
C PHE A 251 16.20 -6.42 -10.23
N ASN A 252 17.48 -6.38 -10.65
CA ASN A 252 18.58 -6.05 -9.74
C ASN A 252 18.64 -4.51 -9.61
N PRO A 253 18.41 -3.93 -8.43
CA PRO A 253 18.70 -2.54 -8.19
C PRO A 253 20.23 -2.41 -8.01
N SER A 254 20.91 -1.87 -9.01
CA SER A 254 22.31 -1.45 -8.92
C SER A 254 22.42 -0.14 -8.17
#